data_aaa4586507ec6abe3fe25bc739f9ae3d
#
_entry.id   aaa4586507ec6abe3fe25bc739f9ae3d
#
_cell.length_a   1.000
_cell.length_b   1.000
_cell.length_c   1.000
_cell.angle_alpha   90.00
_cell.angle_beta   90.00
_cell.angle_gamma   90.00
#
_symmetry.space_group_name_H-M   'P 1'
#
loop_
_entity.id
_entity.type
_entity.pdbx_description
1 polymer ?
#
loop_
_entity_poly.entity_id
_entity_poly.type
_entity_poly.pdbx_seq_one_letter_code
_entity_poly.pdbx_strand_id
1 'polypeptide(L)'
;MADKCLKGIEQIKQELLTIEDIDERGEAAIQYMPDIEVLEKTYRICRSAYDLLFFTYEYFSDDLNPDNENNLIPKGSSIDTAPNIHIELCEMLNDINWDNNAGKVCYSMPREHAKSTYVSNAEPIHASYFDGNTPKGRKYILIISETEDLSTKFVEWINGQMKYNKKLRADLGELMSQNKFDNVKDTGIEFITNKGTMIRAAGMGKALRGARNGSYRPDLIILDDLESMANTNTKELREKNLYWYNSVIEPIGSKDRSAFLYVGTLVHGNGLLPNILTRLDYKCRKYAAIVSEPDNMELWQKYSEILDDKTDEGREAKADAFYSENKEEMDKGWKTLWGGRWTYDALMKKKSNLGTRAFNSEYLNIAYDPDSQEFSEEIIQYYDENDLIDQYGRKIALDIFGFWDLAVGKGNKRDDYNAVLILGRAKATGVMYVLDCWSAKVPAHKALQKAEEMIVEWVPMLFGVETIQMQFEFFRQLRENLMKHGVYNTRLKEYVPRTKKEDRIKTLEPLFETGYLRIKKNHRLLLEQLLTFPGGEHDDLPDALASCVDLAGKTRKRTHYRKPVGF
;
A
#
# COMPACT_ATOMS: atom_id res chain seq x y z
N MET A 1 5.31 35.05 14.67
CA MET A 1 6.55 35.78 14.25
C MET A 1 6.81 35.54 12.77
N ALA A 2 6.69 34.33 12.26
CA ALA A 2 6.83 34.03 10.82
C ALA A 2 5.95 34.93 9.94
N ASP A 3 4.65 35.04 10.23
CA ASP A 3 3.74 35.92 9.49
C ASP A 3 4.13 37.42 9.51
N LYS A 4 4.76 37.86 10.61
CA LYS A 4 5.27 39.24 10.69
C LYS A 4 6.48 39.45 9.78
N CYS A 5 7.34 38.45 9.66
CA CYS A 5 8.49 38.49 8.77
C CYS A 5 8.04 38.51 7.29
N LEU A 6 7.06 37.65 6.92
CA LEU A 6 6.48 37.64 5.58
C LEU A 6 5.85 38.99 5.23
N LYS A 7 5.06 39.59 6.12
CA LYS A 7 4.49 40.93 5.92
C LYS A 7 5.57 42.01 5.77
N GLY A 8 6.66 41.94 6.53
CA GLY A 8 7.79 42.86 6.38
C GLY A 8 8.47 42.73 5.03
N ILE A 9 8.72 41.51 4.54
CA ILE A 9 9.29 41.24 3.23
C ILE A 9 8.34 41.79 2.12
N GLU A 10 7.04 41.49 2.25
CA GLU A 10 6.03 41.96 1.31
C GLU A 10 5.95 43.49 1.25
N GLN A 11 6.00 44.15 2.41
CA GLN A 11 6.02 45.63 2.50
C GLN A 11 7.23 46.21 1.79
N ILE A 12 8.45 45.67 2.02
CA ILE A 12 9.66 46.13 1.33
C ILE A 12 9.52 45.93 -0.17
N LYS A 13 8.99 44.78 -0.63
CA LYS A 13 8.74 44.54 -2.05
C LYS A 13 7.77 45.57 -2.65
N GLN A 14 6.70 45.91 -1.94
CA GLN A 14 5.75 46.91 -2.40
C GLN A 14 6.38 48.32 -2.46
N GLU A 15 7.18 48.69 -1.46
CA GLU A 15 7.92 49.96 -1.47
C GLU A 15 8.87 50.04 -2.66
N LEU A 16 9.62 48.97 -2.96
CA LEU A 16 10.50 48.91 -4.15
C LEU A 16 9.72 49.03 -5.46
N LEU A 17 8.51 48.49 -5.55
CA LEU A 17 7.67 48.61 -6.75
C LEU A 17 7.11 50.01 -6.98
N THR A 18 7.08 50.88 -5.98
CA THR A 18 6.67 52.28 -6.14
C THR A 18 7.73 53.17 -6.79
N ILE A 19 9.00 52.73 -6.85
CA ILE A 19 10.09 53.42 -7.49
C ILE A 19 10.00 53.16 -9.01
N GLU A 20 9.72 54.19 -9.79
CA GLU A 20 9.55 54.07 -11.25
C GLU A 20 10.89 53.90 -11.98
N ASP A 21 11.94 54.62 -11.54
CA ASP A 21 13.27 54.50 -12.11
C ASP A 21 13.94 53.18 -11.77
N ILE A 22 14.47 52.49 -12.77
CA ILE A 22 15.06 51.15 -12.65
C ILE A 22 16.38 51.19 -11.88
N ASP A 23 17.20 52.19 -12.09
CA ASP A 23 18.51 52.31 -11.44
C ASP A 23 18.33 52.70 -9.97
N GLU A 24 17.46 53.67 -9.65
CA GLU A 24 17.09 54.01 -8.27
C GLU A 24 16.47 52.82 -7.53
N ARG A 25 15.61 52.03 -8.20
CA ARG A 25 15.01 50.81 -7.64
C ARG A 25 16.11 49.78 -7.34
N GLY A 26 17.08 49.62 -8.22
CA GLY A 26 18.23 48.76 -8.03
C GLY A 26 19.08 49.14 -6.82
N GLU A 27 19.39 50.46 -6.67
CA GLU A 27 20.12 50.98 -5.51
C GLU A 27 19.33 50.79 -4.20
N ALA A 28 18.03 51.07 -4.19
CA ALA A 28 17.15 50.85 -3.04
C ALA A 28 17.07 49.34 -2.67
N ALA A 29 16.96 48.46 -3.67
CA ALA A 29 16.96 47.01 -3.43
C ALA A 29 18.24 46.54 -2.76
N ILE A 30 19.41 47.03 -3.17
CA ILE A 30 20.71 46.74 -2.55
C ILE A 30 20.73 47.21 -1.09
N GLN A 31 20.14 48.36 -0.81
CA GLN A 31 20.05 48.92 0.57
C GLN A 31 19.16 48.07 1.47
N TYR A 32 18.05 47.51 0.94
CA TYR A 32 17.14 46.65 1.73
C TYR A 32 17.60 45.19 1.82
N MET A 33 18.60 44.72 1.04
CA MET A 33 19.06 43.33 1.04
C MET A 33 19.40 42.81 2.44
N PRO A 34 20.15 43.52 3.31
CA PRO A 34 20.47 43.01 4.65
C PRO A 34 19.21 42.78 5.52
N ASP A 35 18.22 43.65 5.41
CA ASP A 35 16.98 43.54 6.16
C ASP A 35 16.13 42.39 5.67
N ILE A 36 16.08 42.17 4.36
CA ILE A 36 15.40 41.04 3.71
C ILE A 36 16.05 39.72 4.16
N GLU A 37 17.37 39.62 4.11
CA GLU A 37 18.09 38.42 4.56
C GLU A 37 17.80 38.06 6.01
N VAL A 38 17.75 39.07 6.89
CA VAL A 38 17.42 38.87 8.32
C VAL A 38 15.97 38.41 8.49
N LEU A 39 15.05 39.01 7.74
CA LEU A 39 13.63 38.63 7.79
C LEU A 39 13.40 37.23 7.23
N GLU A 40 14.03 36.88 6.12
CA GLU A 40 13.94 35.55 5.53
C GLU A 40 14.53 34.49 6.46
N LYS A 41 15.71 34.73 7.04
CA LYS A 41 16.30 33.83 8.03
C LYS A 41 15.38 33.66 9.24
N THR A 42 14.84 34.75 9.77
CA THR A 42 13.94 34.71 10.93
C THR A 42 12.65 33.96 10.58
N TYR A 43 12.11 34.16 9.38
CA TYR A 43 10.96 33.42 8.87
C TYR A 43 11.24 31.91 8.82
N ARG A 44 12.37 31.50 8.21
CA ARG A 44 12.76 30.09 8.10
C ARG A 44 12.85 29.44 9.47
N ILE A 45 13.52 30.09 10.43
CA ILE A 45 13.68 29.56 11.79
C ILE A 45 12.32 29.44 12.49
N CYS A 46 11.51 30.50 12.44
CA CYS A 46 10.22 30.52 13.13
C CYS A 46 9.22 29.52 12.52
N ARG A 47 9.20 29.37 11.20
CA ARG A 47 8.33 28.40 10.54
C ARG A 47 8.79 26.98 10.80
N SER A 48 10.08 26.72 10.65
CA SER A 48 10.67 25.40 10.87
C SER A 48 10.41 24.86 12.29
N ALA A 49 10.30 25.71 13.29
CA ALA A 49 10.03 25.29 14.65
C ALA A 49 8.69 24.54 14.81
N TYR A 50 7.69 24.87 14.00
CA TYR A 50 6.32 24.35 14.10
C TYR A 50 5.84 23.60 12.86
N ASP A 51 6.67 23.53 11.80
CA ASP A 51 6.34 22.92 10.52
C ASP A 51 7.48 22.02 10.08
N LEU A 52 7.39 20.73 10.46
CA LEU A 52 8.39 19.71 10.11
C LEU A 52 8.46 19.48 8.60
N LEU A 53 7.33 19.60 7.88
CA LEU A 53 7.33 19.49 6.43
C LEU A 53 8.20 20.57 5.81
N PHE A 54 7.95 21.83 6.18
CA PHE A 54 8.76 22.96 5.73
C PHE A 54 10.23 22.81 6.14
N PHE A 55 10.51 22.42 7.39
CA PHE A 55 11.87 22.18 7.88
C PHE A 55 12.60 21.16 7.01
N THR A 56 11.92 20.09 6.62
CA THR A 56 12.52 19.01 5.83
C THR A 56 12.86 19.48 4.42
N TYR A 57 11.96 20.19 3.76
CA TYR A 57 12.23 20.75 2.42
C TYR A 57 13.30 21.83 2.48
N GLU A 58 13.22 22.74 3.44
CA GLU A 58 14.12 23.89 3.55
C GLU A 58 15.59 23.51 3.76
N TYR A 59 15.85 22.48 4.58
CA TYR A 59 17.23 22.13 4.95
C TYR A 59 17.76 20.86 4.26
N PHE A 60 16.92 20.01 3.68
CA PHE A 60 17.36 18.72 3.12
C PHE A 60 16.89 18.50 1.68
N SER A 61 16.33 19.52 1.03
CA SER A 61 15.99 19.53 -0.38
C SER A 61 16.62 20.74 -1.05
N ASP A 62 16.91 20.60 -2.34
CA ASP A 62 17.38 21.70 -3.18
C ASP A 62 16.39 21.86 -4.34
N ASP A 63 15.43 22.74 -4.15
CA ASP A 63 14.35 23.00 -5.13
C ASP A 63 14.90 23.65 -6.43
N LEU A 64 16.09 24.30 -6.36
CA LEU A 64 16.78 24.84 -7.52
C LEU A 64 17.50 23.75 -8.32
N ASN A 65 17.83 22.64 -7.68
CA ASN A 65 18.43 21.47 -8.30
C ASN A 65 17.76 20.19 -7.83
N PRO A 66 16.54 19.87 -8.31
CA PRO A 66 15.78 18.70 -7.89
C PRO A 66 16.44 17.37 -8.27
N ASP A 67 17.44 17.38 -9.16
CA ASP A 67 18.22 16.19 -9.55
C ASP A 67 19.47 15.97 -8.67
N ASN A 68 19.68 16.80 -7.65
CA ASN A 68 20.80 16.65 -6.73
C ASN A 68 20.67 15.33 -5.95
N GLU A 69 21.67 14.46 -6.09
CA GLU A 69 21.72 13.15 -5.43
C GLU A 69 21.70 13.23 -3.89
N ASN A 70 22.05 14.38 -3.31
CA ASN A 70 22.04 14.60 -1.87
C ASN A 70 20.68 15.02 -1.32
N ASN A 71 19.67 15.25 -2.16
CA ASN A 71 18.34 15.58 -1.72
C ASN A 71 17.72 14.40 -0.95
N LEU A 72 17.33 14.65 0.28
CA LEU A 72 16.64 13.65 1.11
C LEU A 72 15.27 13.29 0.55
N ILE A 73 14.59 14.29 -0.03
CA ILE A 73 13.26 14.10 -0.62
C ILE A 73 13.43 13.75 -2.09
N PRO A 74 12.78 12.69 -2.56
CA PRO A 74 12.88 12.26 -3.95
C PRO A 74 12.39 13.33 -4.94
N LYS A 75 13.00 13.33 -6.13
CA LYS A 75 12.61 14.15 -7.28
C LYS A 75 11.09 14.17 -7.51
N GLY A 76 10.58 15.32 -7.90
CA GLY A 76 9.16 15.50 -8.27
C GLY A 76 8.24 15.90 -7.11
N SER A 77 8.79 16.32 -5.96
CA SER A 77 8.04 16.89 -4.85
C SER A 77 8.63 18.22 -4.42
N SER A 78 7.78 19.19 -4.16
CA SER A 78 8.08 20.45 -3.48
C SER A 78 7.16 20.60 -2.27
N ILE A 79 7.36 21.61 -1.46
CA ILE A 79 6.46 21.88 -0.32
C ILE A 79 5.00 22.08 -0.77
N ASP A 80 4.81 22.73 -1.94
CA ASP A 80 3.48 23.02 -2.47
C ASP A 80 2.83 21.82 -3.16
N THR A 81 3.62 20.84 -3.57
CA THR A 81 3.17 19.61 -4.23
C THR A 81 3.32 18.37 -3.36
N ALA A 82 3.62 18.53 -2.06
CA ALA A 82 3.72 17.43 -1.11
C ALA A 82 2.38 16.65 -1.04
N PRO A 83 2.41 15.32 -1.13
CA PRO A 83 1.20 14.53 -1.04
C PRO A 83 0.59 14.63 0.38
N ASN A 84 -0.74 14.53 0.47
CA ASN A 84 -1.47 14.64 1.74
C ASN A 84 -0.92 13.72 2.83
N ILE A 85 -0.42 12.53 2.47
CA ILE A 85 0.17 11.60 3.43
C ILE A 85 1.40 12.19 4.14
N HIS A 86 2.24 12.96 3.43
CA HIS A 86 3.41 13.60 4.04
C HIS A 86 3.00 14.76 4.95
N ILE A 87 2.00 15.53 4.53
CA ILE A 87 1.43 16.62 5.34
C ILE A 87 0.86 16.04 6.63
N GLU A 88 0.00 15.01 6.55
CA GLU A 88 -0.61 14.36 7.71
C GLU A 88 0.44 13.75 8.66
N LEU A 89 1.49 13.11 8.09
CA LEU A 89 2.58 12.55 8.87
C LEU A 89 3.34 13.64 9.65
N CYS A 90 3.70 14.73 8.96
CA CYS A 90 4.44 15.84 9.60
C CYS A 90 3.59 16.59 10.63
N GLU A 91 2.30 16.79 10.39
CA GLU A 91 1.38 17.38 11.36
C GLU A 91 1.30 16.52 12.64
N MET A 92 1.22 15.21 12.49
CA MET A 92 1.21 14.30 13.62
C MET A 92 2.54 14.33 14.41
N LEU A 93 3.69 14.42 13.73
CA LEU A 93 5.00 14.55 14.37
C LEU A 93 5.12 15.90 15.09
N ASN A 94 4.61 16.98 14.52
CA ASN A 94 4.51 18.28 15.18
C ASN A 94 3.65 18.21 16.46
N ASP A 95 2.50 17.52 16.42
CA ASP A 95 1.63 17.30 17.61
C ASP A 95 2.41 16.60 18.74
N ILE A 96 3.19 15.58 18.41
CA ILE A 96 4.06 14.87 19.40
C ILE A 96 5.13 15.79 19.98
N ASN A 97 5.69 16.68 19.20
CA ASN A 97 6.74 17.59 19.67
C ASN A 97 6.20 18.71 20.56
N TRP A 98 5.02 19.22 20.27
CA TRP A 98 4.49 20.41 20.94
C TRP A 98 3.40 20.11 21.97
N ASP A 99 2.43 19.26 21.64
CA ASP A 99 1.20 19.08 22.42
C ASP A 99 1.14 17.73 23.16
N ASN A 100 1.66 16.66 22.57
CA ASN A 100 1.53 15.29 23.07
C ASN A 100 2.88 14.56 23.20
N ASN A 101 3.76 15.06 24.07
CA ASN A 101 5.12 14.55 24.26
C ASN A 101 5.24 13.06 24.64
N ALA A 102 4.17 12.40 25.07
CA ALA A 102 4.11 10.98 25.41
C ALA A 102 3.21 10.20 24.44
N GLY A 103 2.93 10.75 23.26
CA GLY A 103 2.07 10.13 22.25
C GLY A 103 2.68 8.84 21.70
N LYS A 104 1.80 7.89 21.37
CA LYS A 104 2.17 6.66 20.69
C LYS A 104 1.48 6.61 19.32
N VAL A 105 2.27 6.49 18.26
CA VAL A 105 1.78 6.56 16.89
C VAL A 105 2.32 5.39 16.08
N CYS A 106 1.47 4.82 15.25
CA CYS A 106 1.81 3.71 14.37
C CYS A 106 1.29 3.96 12.95
N TYR A 107 2.19 4.05 11.99
CA TYR A 107 1.88 4.25 10.58
C TYR A 107 2.38 3.08 9.74
N SER A 108 1.45 2.31 9.17
CA SER A 108 1.76 1.37 8.10
C SER A 108 1.71 2.11 6.78
N MET A 109 2.85 2.30 6.14
CA MET A 109 3.00 3.05 4.90
C MET A 109 3.69 2.21 3.83
N PRO A 110 3.31 2.39 2.55
CA PRO A 110 3.94 1.67 1.46
C PRO A 110 5.44 1.93 1.36
N ARG A 111 6.16 0.98 0.79
CA ARG A 111 7.58 1.15 0.50
C ARG A 111 7.82 2.32 -0.46
N GLU A 112 8.97 2.99 -0.35
CA GLU A 112 9.37 4.13 -1.18
C GLU A 112 8.43 5.36 -1.09
N HIS A 113 7.64 5.49 0.00
CA HIS A 113 6.75 6.62 0.26
C HIS A 113 7.30 7.58 1.34
N ALA A 114 8.62 7.68 1.47
CA ALA A 114 9.34 8.63 2.31
C ALA A 114 9.08 8.56 3.84
N LYS A 115 8.51 7.45 4.36
CA LYS A 115 8.26 7.30 5.79
C LYS A 115 9.49 7.54 6.67
N SER A 116 10.61 6.88 6.35
CA SER A 116 11.88 7.01 7.09
C SER A 116 12.53 8.39 6.90
N THR A 117 12.28 9.03 5.76
CA THR A 117 12.73 10.40 5.46
C THR A 117 12.28 11.38 6.53
N TYR A 118 11.01 11.36 6.88
CA TYR A 118 10.46 12.26 7.89
C TYR A 118 10.72 11.74 9.31
N VAL A 119 10.46 10.46 9.57
CA VAL A 119 10.44 9.91 10.94
C VAL A 119 11.83 9.60 11.46
N SER A 120 12.72 9.02 10.63
CA SER A 120 14.03 8.53 11.09
C SER A 120 15.19 9.45 10.72
N ASN A 121 15.00 10.38 9.75
CA ASN A 121 16.02 11.34 9.36
C ASN A 121 15.68 12.76 9.85
N ALA A 122 14.58 13.36 9.40
CA ALA A 122 14.28 14.76 9.68
C ALA A 122 13.84 15.01 11.13
N GLU A 123 12.93 14.18 11.68
CA GLU A 123 12.37 14.35 13.01
C GLU A 123 13.44 14.36 14.12
N PRO A 124 14.44 13.45 14.18
CA PRO A 124 15.48 13.50 15.20
C PRO A 124 16.30 14.79 15.19
N ILE A 125 16.55 15.33 13.99
CA ILE A 125 17.25 16.62 13.85
C ILE A 125 16.36 17.76 14.34
N HIS A 126 15.11 17.80 13.90
CA HIS A 126 14.12 18.79 14.31
C HIS A 126 13.96 18.83 15.82
N ALA A 127 13.70 17.67 16.45
CA ALA A 127 13.55 17.52 17.90
C ALA A 127 14.81 17.92 18.68
N SER A 128 16.01 17.81 18.08
CA SER A 128 17.27 18.23 18.70
C SER A 128 17.48 19.75 18.67
N TYR A 129 17.04 20.43 17.62
CA TYR A 129 17.14 21.89 17.50
C TYR A 129 16.07 22.62 18.31
N PHE A 130 14.84 22.13 18.30
CA PHE A 130 13.68 22.81 18.87
C PHE A 130 13.22 22.22 20.21
N ASP A 131 14.01 21.35 20.82
CA ASP A 131 13.69 20.73 22.11
C ASP A 131 13.55 21.72 23.26
N GLY A 132 14.28 22.81 23.22
CA GLY A 132 14.26 23.86 24.25
C GLY A 132 12.98 24.72 24.26
N ASN A 133 12.19 24.64 23.20
CA ASN A 133 10.92 25.37 23.09
C ASN A 133 9.74 24.55 23.61
N THR A 134 9.92 23.25 23.83
CA THR A 134 8.94 22.41 24.50
C THR A 134 9.21 22.38 26.00
N PRO A 135 8.20 22.39 26.87
CA PRO A 135 8.42 22.34 28.33
C PRO A 135 9.24 21.15 28.80
N LYS A 136 9.42 20.14 27.95
CA LYS A 136 10.04 18.86 28.30
C LYS A 136 11.21 18.43 27.41
N GLY A 137 11.56 19.15 26.32
CA GLY A 137 12.64 18.87 25.36
C GLY A 137 13.19 17.43 25.29
N ARG A 138 13.49 16.95 24.13
CA ARG A 138 14.02 15.57 23.94
C ARG A 138 15.48 15.48 24.39
N LYS A 139 15.78 14.49 25.23
CA LYS A 139 17.13 14.26 25.77
C LYS A 139 17.74 12.94 25.35
N TYR A 140 16.91 11.98 24.93
CA TYR A 140 17.40 10.71 24.46
C TYR A 140 16.51 10.16 23.33
N ILE A 141 16.99 10.26 22.10
CA ILE A 141 16.35 9.75 20.91
C ILE A 141 16.95 8.37 20.60
N LEU A 142 16.10 7.35 20.54
CA LEU A 142 16.51 5.97 20.25
C LEU A 142 15.85 5.53 18.93
N ILE A 143 16.68 5.20 17.95
CA ILE A 143 16.24 4.72 16.62
C ILE A 143 16.50 3.23 16.54
N ILE A 144 15.46 2.45 16.28
CA ILE A 144 15.52 0.99 16.20
C ILE A 144 15.01 0.55 14.84
N SER A 145 15.77 -0.30 14.17
CA SER A 145 15.37 -0.96 12.91
C SER A 145 15.52 -2.47 13.03
N GLU A 146 15.21 -3.23 11.97
CA GLU A 146 15.41 -4.68 11.94
C GLU A 146 16.81 -5.05 12.41
N THR A 147 17.83 -4.36 11.87
CA THR A 147 19.23 -4.56 12.25
C THR A 147 19.84 -3.28 12.80
N GLU A 148 20.90 -3.41 13.63
CA GLU A 148 21.65 -2.26 14.13
C GLU A 148 22.35 -1.49 13.01
N ASP A 149 22.80 -2.19 11.95
CA ASP A 149 23.44 -1.57 10.79
C ASP A 149 22.49 -0.62 10.02
N LEU A 150 21.21 -0.98 9.94
CA LEU A 150 20.21 -0.12 9.31
C LEU A 150 19.96 1.15 10.12
N SER A 151 19.76 1.02 11.42
CA SER A 151 19.55 2.18 12.31
C SER A 151 20.81 3.04 12.44
N THR A 152 22.02 2.43 12.36
CA THR A 152 23.30 3.15 12.36
C THR A 152 23.40 4.09 11.16
N LYS A 153 22.94 3.72 9.97
CA LYS A 153 22.93 4.60 8.80
C LYS A 153 22.11 5.87 9.02
N PHE A 154 20.99 5.78 9.72
CA PHE A 154 20.22 6.97 10.10
C PHE A 154 21.02 7.87 11.05
N VAL A 155 21.61 7.29 12.10
CA VAL A 155 22.40 8.04 13.08
C VAL A 155 23.62 8.71 12.45
N GLU A 156 24.33 8.03 11.54
CA GLU A 156 25.46 8.59 10.79
C GLU A 156 25.02 9.73 9.88
N TRP A 157 23.89 9.59 9.17
CA TRP A 157 23.35 10.64 8.32
C TRP A 157 22.95 11.88 9.14
N ILE A 158 22.25 11.69 10.26
CA ILE A 158 21.85 12.76 11.20
C ILE A 158 23.09 13.51 11.70
N ASN A 159 24.10 12.78 12.18
CA ASN A 159 25.36 13.35 12.66
C ASN A 159 26.07 14.15 11.55
N GLY A 160 26.09 13.59 10.31
CA GLY A 160 26.63 14.27 9.15
C GLY A 160 25.91 15.59 8.84
N GLN A 161 24.58 15.62 8.87
CA GLN A 161 23.81 16.85 8.66
C GLN A 161 24.10 17.89 9.75
N MET A 162 24.10 17.51 11.01
CA MET A 162 24.42 18.43 12.10
C MET A 162 25.83 19.03 12.04
N LYS A 163 26.79 18.28 11.48
CA LYS A 163 28.18 18.72 11.31
C LYS A 163 28.42 19.56 10.05
N TYR A 164 27.80 19.19 8.93
CA TYR A 164 28.25 19.67 7.61
C TYR A 164 27.20 20.43 6.83
N ASN A 165 25.91 20.38 7.21
CA ASN A 165 24.87 21.16 6.53
C ASN A 165 25.04 22.65 6.86
N LYS A 166 25.56 23.40 5.88
CA LYS A 166 25.90 24.83 6.06
C LYS A 166 24.69 25.68 6.38
N LYS A 167 23.57 25.47 5.68
CA LYS A 167 22.32 26.22 5.86
C LYS A 167 21.73 25.99 7.25
N LEU A 168 21.62 24.72 7.64
CA LEU A 168 21.14 24.31 8.96
C LEU A 168 21.96 24.96 10.08
N ARG A 169 23.30 24.91 9.98
CA ARG A 169 24.21 25.49 10.97
C ARG A 169 24.19 27.02 11.00
N ALA A 170 24.06 27.66 9.84
CA ALA A 170 24.01 29.11 9.76
C ALA A 170 22.71 29.67 10.36
N ASP A 171 21.59 28.98 10.18
CA ASP A 171 20.30 29.44 10.69
C ASP A 171 20.08 29.02 12.16
N LEU A 172 20.34 27.78 12.53
CA LEU A 172 19.97 27.19 13.82
C LEU A 172 21.15 26.99 14.79
N GLY A 173 22.36 27.24 14.33
CA GLY A 173 23.57 27.10 15.11
C GLY A 173 24.15 25.68 15.13
N GLU A 174 25.28 25.53 15.80
CA GLU A 174 26.03 24.27 15.85
C GLU A 174 25.50 23.37 16.98
N LEU A 175 25.16 22.12 16.66
CA LEU A 175 24.88 21.07 17.63
C LEU A 175 26.03 20.08 17.78
N MET A 176 26.83 19.91 16.71
CA MET A 176 27.99 19.01 16.67
C MET A 176 29.18 19.75 16.07
N SER A 177 30.36 19.62 16.71
CA SER A 177 31.60 20.06 16.11
C SER A 177 32.01 19.17 14.95
N GLN A 178 32.57 19.76 13.90
CA GLN A 178 33.17 19.00 12.80
C GLN A 178 34.37 18.17 13.27
N ASN A 179 35.11 18.69 14.25
CA ASN A 179 36.18 17.94 14.90
C ASN A 179 35.59 16.97 15.93
N LYS A 180 35.73 15.68 15.66
CA LYS A 180 35.19 14.60 16.51
C LYS A 180 35.66 14.68 17.98
N PHE A 181 36.87 15.18 18.22
CA PHE A 181 37.44 15.23 19.58
C PHE A 181 36.85 16.33 20.46
N ASP A 182 36.16 17.30 19.87
CA ASP A 182 35.49 18.37 20.62
C ASP A 182 34.07 17.95 21.10
N ASN A 183 33.58 16.81 20.60
CA ASN A 183 32.27 16.30 20.96
C ASN A 183 32.35 15.38 22.19
N VAL A 184 31.39 15.46 23.10
CA VAL A 184 31.32 14.61 24.30
C VAL A 184 31.28 13.12 23.95
N LYS A 185 30.51 12.78 22.93
CA LYS A 185 30.43 11.44 22.33
C LYS A 185 30.14 11.57 20.86
N ASP A 186 30.85 10.83 20.03
CA ASP A 186 30.74 10.92 18.58
C ASP A 186 31.22 9.62 17.92
N THR A 187 30.31 8.66 17.83
CA THR A 187 30.52 7.36 17.19
C THR A 187 29.47 7.14 16.11
N GLY A 188 29.65 6.14 15.24
CA GLY A 188 28.65 5.79 14.23
C GLY A 188 27.32 5.34 14.83
N ILE A 189 27.35 4.66 15.99
CA ILE A 189 26.16 4.09 16.63
C ILE A 189 25.44 5.11 17.51
N GLU A 190 26.17 6.05 18.13
CA GLU A 190 25.61 7.05 19.02
C GLU A 190 26.48 8.30 19.13
N PHE A 191 25.82 9.44 19.34
CA PHE A 191 26.49 10.70 19.62
C PHE A 191 25.65 11.58 20.59
N ILE A 192 26.30 12.59 21.18
CA ILE A 192 25.65 13.53 22.09
C ILE A 192 25.90 14.94 21.58
N THR A 193 24.80 15.69 21.37
CA THR A 193 24.86 17.09 20.95
C THR A 193 25.37 18.00 22.08
N ASN A 194 25.79 19.21 21.73
CA ASN A 194 26.21 20.21 22.73
C ASN A 194 25.08 20.66 23.67
N LYS A 195 23.79 20.42 23.30
CA LYS A 195 22.62 20.59 24.17
C LYS A 195 22.35 19.37 25.08
N GLY A 196 23.17 18.32 24.99
CA GLY A 196 23.05 17.10 25.79
C GLY A 196 22.03 16.09 25.29
N THR A 197 21.51 16.24 24.07
CA THR A 197 20.64 15.24 23.43
C THR A 197 21.48 14.09 22.92
N MET A 198 21.21 12.87 23.40
CA MET A 198 21.80 11.64 22.86
C MET A 198 20.93 11.10 21.73
N ILE A 199 21.56 10.75 20.61
CA ILE A 199 20.91 10.00 19.52
C ILE A 199 21.64 8.68 19.37
N ARG A 200 20.90 7.56 19.42
CA ARG A 200 21.47 6.22 19.44
C ARG A 200 20.72 5.27 18.52
N ALA A 201 21.49 4.44 17.79
CA ALA A 201 21.00 3.33 16.99
C ALA A 201 20.91 2.03 17.81
N ALA A 202 19.94 1.18 17.46
CA ALA A 202 19.85 -0.19 17.97
C ALA A 202 19.16 -1.10 16.93
N GLY A 203 19.46 -2.39 17.00
CA GLY A 203 18.75 -3.42 16.23
C GLY A 203 17.63 -4.06 17.05
N MET A 204 16.66 -4.63 16.35
CA MET A 204 15.61 -5.45 16.96
C MET A 204 16.21 -6.61 17.76
N GLY A 205 15.58 -6.98 18.87
CA GLY A 205 16.04 -8.07 19.73
C GLY A 205 17.19 -7.73 20.70
N LYS A 206 17.77 -6.51 20.62
CA LYS A 206 18.82 -6.08 21.55
C LYS A 206 18.31 -5.90 22.99
N ALA A 207 19.21 -6.11 23.96
CA ALA A 207 18.94 -5.89 25.37
C ALA A 207 19.07 -4.39 25.71
N LEU A 208 17.98 -3.65 25.58
CA LEU A 208 17.94 -2.21 25.79
C LEU A 208 17.46 -1.80 27.20
N ARG A 209 17.16 -2.76 28.08
CA ARG A 209 16.74 -2.47 29.46
C ARG A 209 17.81 -1.66 30.18
N GLY A 210 17.39 -0.57 30.83
CA GLY A 210 18.28 0.30 31.57
C GLY A 210 19.03 1.33 30.72
N ALA A 211 18.70 1.46 29.41
CA ALA A 211 19.25 2.51 28.57
C ALA A 211 18.97 3.90 29.16
N ARG A 212 20.02 4.71 29.31
CA ARG A 212 19.95 6.05 29.88
C ARG A 212 20.97 6.99 29.22
N ASN A 213 20.59 8.28 29.20
CA ASN A 213 21.48 9.40 28.99
C ASN A 213 21.50 10.23 30.28
N GLY A 214 22.49 10.03 31.15
CA GLY A 214 22.46 10.54 32.50
C GLY A 214 21.23 10.02 33.29
N SER A 215 20.37 10.92 33.73
CA SER A 215 19.11 10.58 34.42
C SER A 215 17.94 10.29 33.47
N TYR A 216 18.08 10.58 32.19
CA TYR A 216 16.98 10.49 31.21
C TYR A 216 16.88 9.09 30.61
N ARG A 217 15.66 8.55 30.57
CA ARG A 217 15.29 7.39 29.73
C ARG A 217 15.05 7.86 28.30
N PRO A 218 15.03 6.97 27.30
CA PRO A 218 14.60 7.35 25.95
C PRO A 218 13.25 8.07 26.00
N ASP A 219 13.18 9.26 25.45
CA ASP A 219 11.99 10.12 25.42
C ASP A 219 11.43 10.32 24.02
N LEU A 220 12.17 9.90 22.99
CA LEU A 220 11.67 9.67 21.64
C LEU A 220 12.18 8.30 21.15
N ILE A 221 11.29 7.34 20.95
CA ILE A 221 11.59 5.99 20.50
C ILE A 221 11.02 5.83 19.08
N ILE A 222 11.89 5.68 18.10
CA ILE A 222 11.57 5.49 16.70
C ILE A 222 11.79 4.03 16.35
N LEU A 223 10.76 3.38 15.82
CA LEU A 223 10.73 2.00 15.39
C LEU A 223 10.50 2.02 13.86
N ASP A 224 11.54 1.78 13.08
CA ASP A 224 11.50 1.91 11.62
C ASP A 224 11.80 0.57 10.95
N ASP A 225 10.79 0.04 10.22
CA ASP A 225 10.85 -1.23 9.50
C ASP A 225 11.49 -2.35 10.35
N LEU A 226 10.86 -2.67 11.50
CA LEU A 226 11.36 -3.72 12.42
C LEU A 226 11.22 -5.13 11.84
N GLU A 227 10.24 -5.36 10.99
CA GLU A 227 9.88 -6.68 10.49
C GLU A 227 10.33 -6.88 9.04
N SER A 228 10.84 -8.07 8.77
CA SER A 228 11.15 -8.59 7.45
C SER A 228 10.65 -10.03 7.32
N MET A 229 10.66 -10.59 6.12
CA MET A 229 10.36 -12.02 5.93
C MET A 229 11.29 -12.91 6.74
N ALA A 230 12.55 -12.51 6.92
CA ALA A 230 13.54 -13.32 7.66
C ALA A 230 13.21 -13.45 9.15
N ASN A 231 12.63 -12.41 9.76
CA ASN A 231 12.33 -12.41 11.20
C ASN A 231 10.85 -12.63 11.54
N THR A 232 10.00 -12.93 10.52
CA THR A 232 8.55 -13.15 10.70
C THR A 232 8.03 -14.47 10.11
N ASN A 233 8.87 -15.24 9.41
CA ASN A 233 8.46 -16.43 8.65
C ASN A 233 7.97 -17.60 9.53
N THR A 234 8.35 -17.67 10.81
CA THR A 234 7.83 -18.69 11.72
C THR A 234 7.04 -18.09 12.88
N LYS A 235 6.12 -18.85 13.44
CA LYS A 235 5.30 -18.45 14.59
C LYS A 235 6.19 -18.08 15.80
N GLU A 236 7.23 -18.87 16.06
CA GLU A 236 8.16 -18.62 17.16
C GLU A 236 8.89 -17.29 17.04
N LEU A 237 9.28 -16.91 15.82
CA LEU A 237 9.93 -15.63 15.57
C LEU A 237 8.95 -14.48 15.81
N ARG A 238 7.71 -14.58 15.33
CA ARG A 238 6.68 -13.56 15.56
C ARG A 238 6.35 -13.40 17.05
N GLU A 239 6.18 -14.51 17.78
CA GLU A 239 5.98 -14.49 19.24
C GLU A 239 7.17 -13.89 19.98
N LYS A 240 8.40 -14.20 19.56
CA LYS A 240 9.63 -13.62 20.10
C LYS A 240 9.68 -12.10 19.87
N ASN A 241 9.30 -11.64 18.69
CA ASN A 241 9.25 -10.21 18.36
C ASN A 241 8.24 -9.48 19.25
N LEU A 242 7.03 -10.02 19.38
CA LEU A 242 5.99 -9.45 20.23
C LEU A 242 6.41 -9.47 21.71
N TYR A 243 7.01 -10.57 22.19
CA TYR A 243 7.53 -10.65 23.55
C TYR A 243 8.63 -9.63 23.80
N TRP A 244 9.59 -9.48 22.90
CA TRP A 244 10.65 -8.47 23.00
C TRP A 244 10.07 -7.05 23.04
N TYR A 245 9.12 -6.73 22.16
CA TYR A 245 8.45 -5.45 22.18
C TYR A 245 7.81 -5.16 23.56
N ASN A 246 6.97 -6.07 24.02
CA ASN A 246 6.23 -5.90 25.28
C ASN A 246 7.14 -5.89 26.52
N SER A 247 8.24 -6.65 26.51
CA SER A 247 9.12 -6.82 27.68
C SER A 247 10.33 -5.88 27.70
N VAL A 248 10.76 -5.34 26.55
CA VAL A 248 11.95 -4.49 26.43
C VAL A 248 11.57 -3.09 25.96
N ILE A 249 10.83 -2.96 24.87
CA ILE A 249 10.55 -1.65 24.26
C ILE A 249 9.47 -0.89 25.01
N GLU A 250 8.34 -1.52 25.29
CA GLU A 250 7.24 -0.87 26.02
C GLU A 250 7.69 -0.26 27.37
N PRO A 251 8.47 -0.96 28.21
CA PRO A 251 8.92 -0.42 29.49
C PRO A 251 10.19 0.44 29.44
N ILE A 252 10.83 0.63 28.26
CA ILE A 252 12.09 1.40 28.17
C ILE A 252 11.87 2.89 28.40
N GLY A 253 10.73 3.39 27.96
CA GLY A 253 10.33 4.78 28.09
C GLY A 253 9.80 5.14 29.48
N SER A 254 9.43 6.40 29.63
CA SER A 254 8.70 6.95 30.76
C SER A 254 7.25 7.20 30.34
N LYS A 255 6.29 6.85 31.20
CA LYS A 255 4.86 6.99 30.91
C LYS A 255 4.45 8.41 30.47
N ASP A 256 5.08 9.42 31.07
CA ASP A 256 4.66 10.82 30.91
C ASP A 256 5.55 11.62 29.96
N ARG A 257 6.60 11.01 29.37
CA ARG A 257 7.58 11.74 28.57
C ARG A 257 7.98 11.06 27.27
N SER A 258 7.77 9.76 27.15
CA SER A 258 8.31 9.02 26.01
C SER A 258 7.26 8.88 24.91
N ALA A 259 7.57 9.44 23.76
CA ALA A 259 6.82 9.21 22.53
C ALA A 259 7.35 7.97 21.80
N PHE A 260 6.44 7.23 21.20
CA PHE A 260 6.75 6.06 20.38
C PHE A 260 6.24 6.30 18.97
N LEU A 261 7.13 6.24 18.00
CA LEU A 261 6.85 6.37 16.58
C LEU A 261 7.16 5.05 15.90
N TYR A 262 6.14 4.30 15.51
CA TYR A 262 6.33 3.08 14.75
C TYR A 262 5.90 3.28 13.30
N VAL A 263 6.84 3.15 12.38
CA VAL A 263 6.58 3.18 10.94
C VAL A 263 7.11 1.91 10.29
N GLY A 264 6.36 1.37 9.33
CA GLY A 264 6.77 0.14 8.63
C GLY A 264 5.81 -0.27 7.53
N THR A 265 6.16 -1.36 6.86
CA THR A 265 5.31 -2.09 5.91
C THR A 265 4.75 -3.36 6.54
N LEU A 266 3.57 -3.80 6.12
CA LEU A 266 2.96 -5.04 6.62
C LEU A 266 3.59 -6.24 5.92
N VAL A 267 4.48 -6.94 6.62
CA VAL A 267 5.18 -8.12 6.09
C VAL A 267 4.38 -9.41 6.30
N HIS A 268 3.80 -9.58 7.49
CA HIS A 268 3.06 -10.79 7.88
C HIS A 268 1.80 -10.43 8.67
N GLY A 269 0.66 -11.13 8.39
CA GLY A 269 -0.63 -10.85 9.03
C GLY A 269 -0.65 -10.95 10.55
N ASN A 270 0.13 -11.88 11.11
CA ASN A 270 0.28 -12.11 12.55
C ASN A 270 1.60 -11.54 13.09
N GLY A 271 2.18 -10.52 12.43
CA GLY A 271 3.41 -9.84 12.87
C GLY A 271 3.21 -8.87 14.00
N LEU A 272 4.29 -8.18 14.38
CA LEU A 272 4.28 -7.15 15.42
C LEU A 272 3.50 -5.91 14.95
N LEU A 273 3.75 -5.42 13.72
CA LEU A 273 3.09 -4.22 13.20
C LEU A 273 1.56 -4.36 13.15
N PRO A 274 0.96 -5.46 12.60
CA PRO A 274 -0.48 -5.67 12.67
C PRO A 274 -1.02 -5.69 14.11
N ASN A 275 -0.27 -6.27 15.03
CA ASN A 275 -0.65 -6.31 16.45
C ASN A 275 -0.69 -4.91 17.05
N ILE A 276 0.31 -4.07 16.76
CA ILE A 276 0.33 -2.68 17.23
C ILE A 276 -0.78 -1.84 16.59
N LEU A 277 -1.12 -2.08 15.31
CA LEU A 277 -2.20 -1.37 14.62
C LEU A 277 -3.59 -1.57 15.27
N THR A 278 -3.77 -2.63 16.04
CA THR A 278 -5.03 -2.89 16.77
C THR A 278 -5.03 -2.38 18.22
N ARG A 279 -3.93 -1.84 18.71
CA ARG A 279 -3.82 -1.36 20.11
C ARG A 279 -4.57 -0.04 20.31
N LEU A 280 -5.27 0.06 21.44
CA LEU A 280 -6.04 1.25 21.82
C LEU A 280 -5.17 2.43 22.29
N ASP A 281 -3.95 2.16 22.75
CA ASP A 281 -3.01 3.18 23.24
C ASP A 281 -2.15 3.79 22.12
N TYR A 282 -2.34 3.32 20.87
CA TYR A 282 -1.69 3.86 19.67
C TYR A 282 -2.68 4.60 18.78
N LYS A 283 -2.28 5.76 18.26
CA LYS A 283 -2.95 6.44 17.15
C LYS A 283 -2.45 5.81 15.84
N CYS A 284 -3.28 4.98 15.24
CA CYS A 284 -2.86 4.15 14.11
C CYS A 284 -3.41 4.65 12.78
N ARG A 285 -2.60 4.50 11.70
CA ARG A 285 -2.98 4.71 10.30
C ARG A 285 -2.38 3.63 9.42
N LYS A 286 -3.13 3.25 8.39
CA LYS A 286 -2.70 2.30 7.37
C LYS A 286 -3.01 2.86 6.00
N TYR A 287 -2.04 2.84 5.09
CA TYR A 287 -2.14 3.39 3.75
C TYR A 287 -1.73 2.35 2.70
N ALA A 288 -2.39 2.38 1.55
CA ALA A 288 -2.02 1.64 0.36
C ALA A 288 -1.52 2.61 -0.71
N ALA A 289 -0.58 2.18 -1.56
CA ALA A 289 -0.07 3.00 -2.66
C ALA A 289 -1.15 3.32 -3.70
N ILE A 290 -2.14 2.43 -3.87
CA ILE A 290 -3.34 2.66 -4.69
C ILE A 290 -4.47 3.07 -3.75
N VAL A 291 -5.06 4.24 -4.00
CA VAL A 291 -6.18 4.79 -3.23
C VAL A 291 -7.52 4.50 -3.92
N SER A 292 -7.54 4.53 -5.24
CA SER A 292 -8.69 4.11 -6.04
C SER A 292 -8.21 3.45 -7.33
N GLU A 293 -8.94 2.41 -7.71
CA GLU A 293 -8.72 1.68 -8.96
C GLU A 293 -9.22 2.45 -10.19
N PRO A 294 -8.68 2.18 -11.39
CA PRO A 294 -9.16 2.75 -12.64
C PRO A 294 -10.60 2.34 -12.97
N ASP A 295 -11.31 3.20 -13.68
CA ASP A 295 -12.67 2.90 -14.16
C ASP A 295 -12.68 1.78 -15.22
N ASN A 296 -11.64 1.67 -16.05
CA ASN A 296 -11.53 0.70 -17.11
C ASN A 296 -10.45 -0.36 -16.82
N MET A 297 -10.79 -1.31 -15.96
CA MET A 297 -9.90 -2.41 -15.59
C MET A 297 -9.57 -3.37 -16.75
N GLU A 298 -10.40 -3.45 -17.80
CA GLU A 298 -10.14 -4.33 -18.93
C GLU A 298 -8.88 -3.89 -19.72
N LEU A 299 -8.69 -2.59 -19.91
CA LEU A 299 -7.47 -2.07 -20.54
C LEU A 299 -6.23 -2.30 -19.67
N TRP A 300 -6.37 -2.13 -18.35
CA TRP A 300 -5.27 -2.41 -17.43
C TRP A 300 -4.94 -3.90 -17.31
N GLN A 301 -5.92 -4.76 -17.48
CA GLN A 301 -5.66 -6.20 -17.56
C GLN A 301 -4.83 -6.55 -18.82
N LYS A 302 -5.21 -6.01 -19.99
CA LYS A 302 -4.42 -6.19 -21.25
C LYS A 302 -3.01 -5.61 -21.10
N TYR A 303 -2.87 -4.44 -20.49
CA TYR A 303 -1.57 -3.84 -20.18
C TYR A 303 -0.70 -4.77 -19.32
N SER A 304 -1.29 -5.37 -18.29
CA SER A 304 -0.60 -6.31 -17.42
C SER A 304 -0.23 -7.60 -18.14
N GLU A 305 -1.09 -8.12 -19.03
CA GLU A 305 -0.81 -9.30 -19.86
C GLU A 305 0.42 -9.06 -20.77
N ILE A 306 0.53 -7.85 -21.36
CA ILE A 306 1.71 -7.49 -22.16
C ILE A 306 2.98 -7.45 -21.28
N LEU A 307 2.92 -6.82 -20.11
CA LEU A 307 4.06 -6.71 -19.20
C LEU A 307 4.58 -8.07 -18.69
N ASP A 308 3.67 -9.02 -18.52
CA ASP A 308 3.99 -10.30 -17.91
C ASP A 308 4.36 -11.39 -18.91
N ASP A 309 4.35 -11.10 -20.21
CA ASP A 309 4.93 -12.00 -21.21
C ASP A 309 6.46 -11.98 -21.11
N LYS A 310 6.99 -12.80 -20.19
CA LYS A 310 8.43 -12.90 -19.93
C LYS A 310 9.23 -13.47 -21.12
N THR A 311 8.55 -13.96 -22.16
CA THR A 311 9.21 -14.46 -23.38
C THR A 311 9.50 -13.34 -24.37
N ASP A 312 8.84 -12.18 -24.23
CA ASP A 312 9.01 -11.02 -25.09
C ASP A 312 9.94 -9.98 -24.44
N GLU A 313 11.14 -9.84 -24.96
CA GLU A 313 12.11 -8.82 -24.48
C GLU A 313 11.62 -7.38 -24.69
N GLY A 314 10.74 -7.15 -25.68
CA GLY A 314 10.14 -5.84 -25.98
C GLY A 314 8.88 -5.49 -25.19
N ARG A 315 8.47 -6.33 -24.25
CA ARG A 315 7.20 -6.22 -23.51
C ARG A 315 6.96 -4.85 -22.86
N GLU A 316 7.99 -4.25 -22.26
CA GLU A 316 7.86 -2.95 -21.61
C GLU A 316 7.56 -1.84 -22.62
N ALA A 317 8.28 -1.80 -23.74
CA ALA A 317 8.03 -0.83 -24.80
C ALA A 317 6.64 -1.01 -25.45
N LYS A 318 6.17 -2.27 -25.59
CA LYS A 318 4.83 -2.57 -26.11
C LYS A 318 3.74 -2.15 -25.14
N ALA A 319 3.95 -2.36 -23.83
CA ALA A 319 3.04 -1.90 -22.79
C ALA A 319 2.97 -0.37 -22.76
N ASP A 320 4.10 0.33 -22.87
CA ASP A 320 4.13 1.79 -22.92
C ASP A 320 3.43 2.35 -24.18
N ALA A 321 3.58 1.70 -25.32
CA ALA A 321 2.86 2.05 -26.53
C ALA A 321 1.34 1.85 -26.35
N PHE A 322 0.94 0.69 -25.83
CA PHE A 322 -0.46 0.39 -25.55
C PHE A 322 -1.08 1.41 -24.56
N TYR A 323 -0.37 1.75 -23.49
CA TYR A 323 -0.81 2.77 -22.53
C TYR A 323 -0.93 4.13 -23.22
N SER A 324 0.04 4.53 -24.04
CA SER A 324 0.02 5.82 -24.74
C SER A 324 -1.16 5.94 -25.71
N GLU A 325 -1.51 4.85 -26.41
CA GLU A 325 -2.66 4.79 -27.33
C GLU A 325 -4.01 4.88 -26.60
N ASN A 326 -4.09 4.35 -25.37
CA ASN A 326 -5.34 4.28 -24.61
C ASN A 326 -5.36 5.20 -23.39
N LYS A 327 -4.42 6.14 -23.28
CA LYS A 327 -4.14 6.93 -22.07
C LYS A 327 -5.37 7.64 -21.51
N GLU A 328 -6.18 8.25 -22.38
CA GLU A 328 -7.36 9.02 -21.95
C GLU A 328 -8.39 8.16 -21.20
N GLU A 329 -8.57 6.90 -21.62
CA GLU A 329 -9.48 5.97 -20.96
C GLU A 329 -8.82 5.29 -19.75
N MET A 330 -7.53 4.99 -19.84
CA MET A 330 -6.79 4.31 -18.77
C MET A 330 -6.52 5.22 -17.58
N ASP A 331 -6.43 6.53 -17.78
CA ASP A 331 -6.20 7.50 -16.70
C ASP A 331 -7.47 7.85 -15.91
N LYS A 332 -8.65 7.39 -16.31
CA LYS A 332 -9.89 7.70 -15.59
C LYS A 332 -10.02 6.87 -14.30
N GLY A 333 -10.39 7.57 -13.22
CA GLY A 333 -10.81 6.97 -11.95
C GLY A 333 -9.70 6.60 -10.98
N TRP A 334 -8.49 6.31 -11.43
CA TRP A 334 -7.43 5.93 -10.52
C TRP A 334 -6.87 7.10 -9.68
N LYS A 335 -6.47 6.77 -8.48
CA LYS A 335 -5.73 7.67 -7.61
C LYS A 335 -4.67 6.90 -6.84
N THR A 336 -3.45 7.39 -6.85
CA THR A 336 -2.36 6.84 -6.04
C THR A 336 -2.06 7.73 -4.83
N LEU A 337 -1.45 7.16 -3.82
CA LEU A 337 -1.15 7.84 -2.56
C LEU A 337 -0.17 9.01 -2.76
N TRP A 338 0.76 8.87 -3.71
CA TRP A 338 1.74 9.89 -4.08
C TRP A 338 1.83 10.02 -5.60
N GLY A 339 0.82 10.68 -6.22
CA GLY A 339 0.66 10.75 -7.67
C GLY A 339 1.83 11.43 -8.41
N GLY A 340 2.55 12.37 -7.78
CA GLY A 340 3.72 13.00 -8.38
C GLY A 340 4.93 12.07 -8.57
N ARG A 341 4.97 10.95 -7.82
CA ARG A 341 6.04 9.95 -7.90
C ARG A 341 5.58 8.62 -8.46
N TRP A 342 4.38 8.18 -8.08
CA TRP A 342 3.83 6.88 -8.41
C TRP A 342 2.55 7.02 -9.20
N THR A 343 2.67 6.95 -10.53
CA THR A 343 1.52 6.79 -11.42
C THR A 343 1.03 5.33 -11.39
N TYR A 344 -0.19 5.07 -11.82
CA TYR A 344 -0.76 3.73 -11.78
C TYR A 344 0.03 2.75 -12.66
N ASP A 345 0.48 3.17 -13.86
CA ASP A 345 1.33 2.38 -14.76
C ASP A 345 2.68 2.02 -14.10
N ALA A 346 3.31 2.97 -13.39
CA ALA A 346 4.55 2.72 -12.66
C ALA A 346 4.35 1.66 -11.55
N LEU A 347 3.22 1.70 -10.85
CA LEU A 347 2.86 0.67 -9.87
C LEU A 347 2.59 -0.69 -10.51
N MET A 348 1.94 -0.73 -11.68
CA MET A 348 1.70 -1.99 -12.41
C MET A 348 3.03 -2.60 -12.92
N LYS A 349 3.97 -1.78 -13.40
CA LYS A 349 5.35 -2.25 -13.72
C LYS A 349 6.05 -2.82 -12.49
N LYS A 350 5.93 -2.16 -11.33
CA LYS A 350 6.45 -2.72 -10.06
C LYS A 350 5.78 -4.05 -9.70
N LYS A 351 4.46 -4.16 -9.85
CA LYS A 351 3.70 -5.40 -9.59
C LYS A 351 4.18 -6.54 -10.49
N SER A 352 4.36 -6.29 -11.79
CA SER A 352 4.87 -7.28 -12.74
C SER A 352 6.29 -7.76 -12.38
N ASN A 353 7.16 -6.86 -11.94
CA ASN A 353 8.56 -7.18 -11.58
C ASN A 353 8.69 -7.92 -10.24
N LEU A 354 7.93 -7.51 -9.22
CA LEU A 354 8.00 -8.07 -7.87
C LEU A 354 7.13 -9.33 -7.71
N GLY A 355 6.10 -9.48 -8.54
CA GLY A 355 5.02 -10.42 -8.35
C GLY A 355 3.96 -9.91 -7.36
N THR A 356 2.75 -10.45 -7.49
CA THR A 356 1.56 -9.98 -6.75
C THR A 356 1.76 -10.01 -5.24
N ARG A 357 2.33 -11.09 -4.69
CA ARG A 357 2.52 -11.23 -3.23
C ARG A 357 3.42 -10.16 -2.63
N ALA A 358 4.60 -9.95 -3.22
CA ALA A 358 5.53 -8.94 -2.72
C ALA A 358 4.96 -7.53 -2.91
N PHE A 359 4.30 -7.27 -4.04
CA PHE A 359 3.64 -6.00 -4.29
C PHE A 359 2.52 -5.72 -3.28
N ASN A 360 1.67 -6.69 -2.98
CA ASN A 360 0.58 -6.53 -2.02
C ASN A 360 1.12 -6.20 -0.61
N SER A 361 2.16 -6.90 -0.17
CA SER A 361 2.80 -6.61 1.13
C SER A 361 3.48 -5.24 1.15
N GLU A 362 4.33 -4.94 0.18
CA GLU A 362 5.23 -3.78 0.21
C GLU A 362 4.54 -2.47 -0.23
N TYR A 363 3.56 -2.54 -1.14
CA TYR A 363 2.91 -1.36 -1.71
C TYR A 363 1.44 -1.20 -1.31
N LEU A 364 0.69 -2.29 -1.12
CA LEU A 364 -0.71 -2.19 -0.71
C LEU A 364 -0.90 -2.39 0.80
N ASN A 365 0.17 -2.75 1.53
CA ASN A 365 0.08 -3.09 2.94
C ASN A 365 -0.98 -4.19 3.22
N ILE A 366 -1.13 -5.13 2.29
CA ILE A 366 -1.95 -6.33 2.47
C ILE A 366 -1.05 -7.39 3.07
N ALA A 367 -1.28 -7.69 4.34
CA ALA A 367 -0.47 -8.66 5.05
C ALA A 367 -0.70 -10.08 4.53
N TYR A 368 0.38 -10.80 4.33
CA TYR A 368 0.36 -12.22 3.99
C TYR A 368 0.42 -13.05 5.26
N ASP A 369 -0.48 -14.03 5.39
CA ASP A 369 -0.46 -15.03 6.44
C ASP A 369 -0.51 -16.43 5.82
N PRO A 370 0.63 -17.12 5.68
CA PRO A 370 0.66 -18.48 5.12
C PRO A 370 -0.10 -19.49 5.97
N ASP A 371 -0.22 -19.25 7.28
CA ASP A 371 -0.90 -20.19 8.20
C ASP A 371 -2.44 -20.09 8.10
N SER A 372 -2.96 -18.96 7.56
CA SER A 372 -4.39 -18.75 7.36
C SER A 372 -4.82 -18.83 5.89
N GLN A 373 -3.87 -19.05 4.98
CA GLN A 373 -4.13 -19.16 3.55
C GLN A 373 -4.78 -20.50 3.21
N GLU A 374 -5.96 -20.45 2.60
CA GLU A 374 -6.66 -21.64 2.10
C GLU A 374 -6.09 -22.11 0.75
N PHE A 375 -5.53 -21.20 -0.07
CA PHE A 375 -5.01 -21.51 -1.40
C PHE A 375 -3.55 -21.07 -1.53
N SER A 376 -2.65 -22.01 -1.84
CA SER A 376 -1.26 -21.72 -2.20
C SER A 376 -1.03 -21.89 -3.71
N GLU A 377 0.01 -21.26 -4.26
CA GLU A 377 0.37 -21.48 -5.68
C GLU A 377 0.66 -22.96 -5.99
N GLU A 378 1.08 -23.74 -5.00
CA GLU A 378 1.43 -25.16 -5.16
C GLU A 378 0.21 -26.02 -5.41
N ILE A 379 -0.96 -25.70 -4.83
CA ILE A 379 -2.20 -26.48 -5.03
C ILE A 379 -2.98 -26.00 -6.26
N ILE A 380 -2.78 -24.75 -6.73
CA ILE A 380 -3.49 -24.23 -7.90
C ILE A 380 -3.02 -24.96 -9.16
N GLN A 381 -3.95 -25.60 -9.85
CA GLN A 381 -3.70 -26.33 -11.08
C GLN A 381 -4.03 -25.46 -12.28
N TYR A 382 -3.06 -25.33 -13.18
CA TYR A 382 -3.22 -24.58 -14.43
C TYR A 382 -3.53 -25.51 -15.59
N TYR A 383 -4.14 -24.94 -16.64
CA TYR A 383 -4.35 -25.61 -17.91
C TYR A 383 -4.10 -24.63 -19.08
N ASP A 384 -3.79 -25.17 -20.22
CA ASP A 384 -3.73 -24.45 -21.49
C ASP A 384 -4.74 -25.04 -22.51
N GLU A 385 -4.76 -24.49 -23.74
CA GLU A 385 -5.70 -24.95 -24.75
C GLU A 385 -5.43 -26.38 -25.22
N ASN A 386 -4.21 -26.89 -25.06
CA ASN A 386 -3.87 -28.28 -25.43
C ASN A 386 -4.49 -29.27 -24.42
N ASP A 387 -4.70 -28.87 -23.19
CA ASP A 387 -5.41 -29.70 -22.20
C ASP A 387 -6.90 -29.93 -22.55
N LEU A 388 -7.44 -29.07 -23.42
CA LEU A 388 -8.82 -29.19 -23.94
C LEU A 388 -8.89 -29.98 -25.27
N ILE A 389 -7.81 -30.64 -25.67
CA ILE A 389 -7.73 -31.44 -26.88
C ILE A 389 -7.47 -32.92 -26.47
N ASP A 390 -8.22 -33.86 -27.08
CA ASP A 390 -8.04 -35.28 -26.83
C ASP A 390 -6.82 -35.83 -27.59
N GLN A 391 -6.45 -37.08 -27.29
CA GLN A 391 -5.34 -37.77 -27.97
C GLN A 391 -5.48 -37.91 -29.49
N TYR A 392 -6.65 -37.58 -30.04
CA TYR A 392 -6.95 -37.59 -31.47
C TYR A 392 -6.98 -36.21 -32.10
N GLY A 393 -6.57 -35.17 -31.37
CA GLY A 393 -6.55 -33.78 -31.80
C GLY A 393 -7.94 -33.10 -31.85
N ARG A 394 -8.96 -33.64 -31.17
CA ARG A 394 -10.33 -33.10 -31.13
C ARG A 394 -10.59 -32.42 -29.79
N LYS A 395 -11.35 -31.31 -29.80
CA LYS A 395 -11.78 -30.64 -28.56
C LYS A 395 -12.58 -31.61 -27.69
N ILE A 396 -12.24 -31.67 -26.38
CA ILE A 396 -12.98 -32.47 -25.43
C ILE A 396 -14.40 -31.93 -25.23
N ALA A 397 -15.35 -32.85 -25.04
CA ALA A 397 -16.75 -32.45 -24.80
C ALA A 397 -16.93 -31.89 -23.41
N LEU A 398 -17.36 -30.64 -23.31
CA LEU A 398 -17.63 -29.94 -22.05
C LEU A 398 -19.14 -29.75 -21.84
N ASP A 399 -19.58 -29.86 -20.61
CA ASP A 399 -20.81 -29.25 -20.11
C ASP A 399 -20.45 -27.87 -19.59
N ILE A 400 -21.01 -26.81 -20.18
CA ILE A 400 -20.68 -25.42 -19.84
C ILE A 400 -21.71 -24.88 -18.85
N PHE A 401 -21.21 -24.25 -17.78
CA PHE A 401 -21.98 -23.60 -16.72
C PHE A 401 -21.53 -22.14 -16.59
N GLY A 402 -22.39 -21.28 -16.09
CA GLY A 402 -22.00 -19.93 -15.76
C GLY A 402 -22.64 -19.46 -14.46
N PHE A 403 -22.06 -18.42 -13.90
CA PHE A 403 -22.57 -17.82 -12.66
C PHE A 403 -22.31 -16.31 -12.65
N TRP A 404 -23.27 -15.57 -12.13
CA TRP A 404 -23.16 -14.15 -11.87
C TRP A 404 -23.42 -13.88 -10.39
N ASP A 405 -22.40 -13.42 -9.69
CA ASP A 405 -22.52 -12.82 -8.37
C ASP A 405 -22.82 -11.33 -8.53
N LEU A 406 -24.05 -10.95 -8.24
CA LEU A 406 -24.57 -9.62 -8.48
C LEU A 406 -24.45 -8.74 -7.24
N ALA A 407 -23.56 -7.75 -7.29
CA ALA A 407 -23.48 -6.68 -6.32
C ALA A 407 -24.50 -5.57 -6.64
N VAL A 408 -25.47 -5.36 -5.78
CA VAL A 408 -26.41 -4.22 -5.84
C VAL A 408 -25.98 -3.19 -4.80
N GLY A 409 -25.20 -2.18 -5.24
CA GLY A 409 -24.75 -1.08 -4.39
C GLY A 409 -25.92 -0.23 -3.87
N LYS A 410 -25.91 0.11 -2.58
CA LYS A 410 -26.83 1.06 -1.96
C LYS A 410 -26.38 2.52 -2.11
N GLY A 411 -25.53 2.85 -3.11
CA GLY A 411 -25.01 4.20 -3.35
C GLY A 411 -24.00 4.71 -2.31
N ASN A 412 -23.43 3.83 -1.50
CA ASN A 412 -22.35 4.18 -0.57
C ASN A 412 -20.98 3.81 -1.17
N LYS A 413 -19.90 4.51 -0.74
CA LYS A 413 -18.50 4.33 -1.20
C LYS A 413 -17.89 2.91 -1.04
N ARG A 414 -18.66 1.92 -0.57
CA ARG A 414 -18.30 0.50 -0.39
C ARG A 414 -19.18 -0.39 -1.27
N ASP A 415 -19.29 -0.08 -2.56
CA ASP A 415 -19.99 -0.97 -3.48
C ASP A 415 -19.12 -2.20 -3.76
N ASP A 416 -19.71 -3.40 -3.65
CA ASP A 416 -19.06 -4.67 -3.91
C ASP A 416 -18.84 -4.87 -5.42
N TYR A 417 -17.91 -5.74 -5.79
CA TYR A 417 -17.63 -6.08 -7.18
C TYR A 417 -18.71 -7.01 -7.73
N ASN A 418 -19.11 -6.78 -8.98
CA ASN A 418 -19.86 -7.77 -9.75
C ASN A 418 -18.87 -8.79 -10.31
N ALA A 419 -19.18 -10.09 -10.21
CA ALA A 419 -18.36 -11.16 -10.75
C ALA A 419 -19.17 -12.07 -11.67
N VAL A 420 -18.67 -12.30 -12.89
CA VAL A 420 -19.25 -13.26 -13.87
C VAL A 420 -18.21 -14.30 -14.21
N LEU A 421 -18.60 -15.57 -14.23
CA LEU A 421 -17.69 -16.68 -14.46
C LEU A 421 -18.32 -17.75 -15.34
N ILE A 422 -17.52 -18.34 -16.24
CA ILE A 422 -17.88 -19.48 -17.09
C ILE A 422 -17.00 -20.68 -16.74
N LEU A 423 -17.61 -21.82 -16.48
CA LEU A 423 -16.99 -23.08 -16.09
C LEU A 423 -17.32 -24.18 -17.07
N GLY A 424 -16.34 -24.87 -17.61
CA GLY A 424 -16.51 -26.06 -18.43
C GLY A 424 -16.19 -27.33 -17.62
N ARG A 425 -17.12 -28.29 -17.58
CA ARG A 425 -16.88 -29.60 -16.98
C ARG A 425 -16.73 -30.68 -18.06
N ALA A 426 -15.58 -31.34 -18.10
CA ALA A 426 -15.32 -32.43 -19.04
C ALA A 426 -16.27 -33.59 -18.79
N LYS A 427 -16.99 -34.03 -19.86
CA LYS A 427 -18.00 -35.10 -19.76
C LYS A 427 -17.39 -36.46 -19.41
N ALA A 428 -16.16 -36.70 -19.88
CA ALA A 428 -15.46 -37.96 -19.68
C ALA A 428 -14.85 -38.10 -18.30
N THR A 429 -14.15 -37.04 -17.80
CA THR A 429 -13.33 -37.09 -16.60
C THR A 429 -13.98 -36.41 -15.38
N GLY A 430 -14.90 -35.46 -15.64
CA GLY A 430 -15.47 -34.62 -14.60
C GLY A 430 -14.58 -33.47 -14.17
N VAL A 431 -13.38 -33.33 -14.74
CA VAL A 431 -12.46 -32.20 -14.48
C VAL A 431 -13.14 -30.89 -14.93
N MET A 432 -13.02 -29.88 -14.12
CA MET A 432 -13.60 -28.56 -14.32
C MET A 432 -12.52 -27.54 -14.71
N TYR A 433 -12.81 -26.74 -15.70
CA TYR A 433 -11.94 -25.71 -16.25
C TYR A 433 -12.64 -24.36 -16.19
N VAL A 434 -12.04 -23.37 -15.55
CA VAL A 434 -12.52 -21.99 -15.65
C VAL A 434 -12.19 -21.50 -17.06
N LEU A 435 -13.22 -21.33 -17.88
CA LEU A 435 -13.05 -20.96 -19.30
C LEU A 435 -12.88 -19.46 -19.46
N ASP A 436 -13.66 -18.68 -18.69
CA ASP A 436 -13.66 -17.22 -18.66
C ASP A 436 -14.09 -16.69 -17.30
N CYS A 437 -13.59 -15.53 -16.91
CA CYS A 437 -14.00 -14.84 -15.69
C CYS A 437 -13.81 -13.34 -15.83
N TRP A 438 -14.76 -12.59 -15.29
CA TRP A 438 -14.75 -11.14 -15.27
C TRP A 438 -15.25 -10.63 -13.93
N SER A 439 -14.60 -9.58 -13.41
CA SER A 439 -15.06 -8.89 -12.21
C SER A 439 -14.74 -7.41 -12.31
N ALA A 440 -15.69 -6.56 -11.95
CA ALA A 440 -15.49 -5.13 -11.94
C ALA A 440 -16.45 -4.42 -10.96
N LYS A 441 -16.02 -3.27 -10.47
CA LYS A 441 -16.84 -2.36 -9.70
C LYS A 441 -17.61 -1.43 -10.64
N VAL A 442 -18.71 -1.93 -11.16
CA VAL A 442 -19.53 -1.21 -12.13
C VAL A 442 -21.00 -1.23 -11.72
N PRO A 443 -21.82 -0.26 -12.19
CA PRO A 443 -23.24 -0.31 -12.00
C PRO A 443 -23.87 -1.61 -12.54
N ALA A 444 -24.91 -2.12 -11.87
CA ALA A 444 -25.53 -3.41 -12.17
C ALA A 444 -25.99 -3.57 -13.63
N HIS A 445 -26.36 -2.48 -14.32
CA HIS A 445 -26.74 -2.55 -15.74
C HIS A 445 -25.56 -2.87 -16.66
N LYS A 446 -24.34 -2.42 -16.34
CA LYS A 446 -23.12 -2.78 -17.10
C LYS A 446 -22.72 -4.23 -16.81
N ALA A 447 -22.86 -4.67 -15.57
CA ALA A 447 -22.63 -6.08 -15.23
C ALA A 447 -23.67 -7.00 -15.90
N LEU A 448 -24.91 -6.57 -16.02
CA LEU A 448 -25.95 -7.28 -16.79
C LEU A 448 -25.53 -7.44 -18.25
N GLN A 449 -25.07 -6.37 -18.91
CA GLN A 449 -24.60 -6.42 -20.28
C GLN A 449 -23.43 -7.40 -20.45
N LYS A 450 -22.46 -7.37 -19.51
CA LYS A 450 -21.32 -8.30 -19.53
C LYS A 450 -21.75 -9.76 -19.35
N ALA A 451 -22.68 -10.02 -18.46
CA ALA A 451 -23.26 -11.35 -18.27
C ALA A 451 -23.95 -11.84 -19.56
N GLU A 452 -24.69 -10.96 -20.25
CA GLU A 452 -25.32 -11.27 -21.55
C GLU A 452 -24.28 -11.62 -22.59
N GLU A 453 -23.21 -10.82 -22.75
CA GLU A 453 -22.11 -11.06 -23.69
C GLU A 453 -21.48 -12.44 -23.47
N MET A 454 -21.13 -12.76 -22.22
CA MET A 454 -20.51 -14.04 -21.87
C MET A 454 -21.48 -15.22 -22.08
N ILE A 455 -22.78 -15.05 -21.85
CA ILE A 455 -23.78 -16.08 -22.11
C ILE A 455 -23.93 -16.32 -23.63
N VAL A 456 -23.95 -15.27 -24.45
CA VAL A 456 -24.03 -15.36 -25.89
C VAL A 456 -22.80 -16.06 -26.49
N GLU A 457 -21.62 -15.75 -25.99
CA GLU A 457 -20.35 -16.31 -26.45
C GLU A 457 -20.20 -17.79 -26.07
N TRP A 458 -20.44 -18.14 -24.82
CA TRP A 458 -20.17 -19.49 -24.30
C TRP A 458 -21.37 -20.44 -24.31
N VAL A 459 -22.57 -19.93 -24.46
CA VAL A 459 -23.86 -20.68 -24.50
C VAL A 459 -23.94 -21.72 -23.36
N PRO A 460 -23.81 -21.35 -22.10
CA PRO A 460 -23.84 -22.29 -20.97
C PRO A 460 -25.20 -23.01 -20.90
N MET A 461 -25.18 -24.31 -20.64
CA MET A 461 -26.42 -25.10 -20.46
C MET A 461 -27.22 -24.66 -19.22
N LEU A 462 -26.54 -24.15 -18.23
CA LEU A 462 -27.13 -23.63 -16.99
C LEU A 462 -26.33 -22.42 -16.51
N PHE A 463 -27.04 -21.31 -16.26
CA PHE A 463 -26.44 -20.09 -15.75
C PHE A 463 -27.14 -19.66 -14.44
N GLY A 464 -26.38 -19.62 -13.35
CA GLY A 464 -26.85 -19.20 -12.04
C GLY A 464 -26.71 -17.69 -11.86
N VAL A 465 -27.69 -17.09 -11.20
CA VAL A 465 -27.60 -15.68 -10.76
C VAL A 465 -27.90 -15.66 -9.27
N GLU A 466 -27.04 -15.05 -8.49
CA GLU A 466 -27.32 -14.85 -7.06
C GLU A 466 -28.48 -13.87 -6.90
N THR A 467 -29.51 -14.29 -6.17
CA THR A 467 -30.73 -13.49 -5.99
C THR A 467 -31.03 -13.34 -4.51
N ILE A 468 -30.58 -12.19 -3.94
CA ILE A 468 -30.93 -11.80 -2.57
C ILE A 468 -31.68 -10.46 -2.63
N GLN A 469 -32.93 -10.43 -2.15
CA GLN A 469 -33.82 -9.26 -2.04
C GLN A 469 -34.13 -8.52 -3.37
N MET A 470 -33.42 -7.43 -3.73
CA MET A 470 -33.74 -6.59 -4.90
C MET A 470 -33.15 -7.07 -6.23
N GLN A 471 -32.41 -8.16 -6.23
CA GLN A 471 -31.68 -8.67 -7.41
C GLN A 471 -32.59 -9.41 -8.41
N PHE A 472 -33.82 -9.71 -8.02
CA PHE A 472 -34.81 -10.41 -8.85
C PHE A 472 -35.13 -9.67 -10.16
N GLU A 473 -35.11 -8.34 -10.14
CA GLU A 473 -35.37 -7.53 -11.34
C GLU A 473 -34.29 -7.72 -12.42
N PHE A 474 -33.01 -7.77 -12.03
CA PHE A 474 -31.91 -8.02 -12.97
C PHE A 474 -31.96 -9.44 -13.56
N PHE A 475 -32.38 -10.44 -12.76
CA PHE A 475 -32.62 -11.79 -13.27
C PHE A 475 -33.72 -11.81 -14.35
N ARG A 476 -34.79 -11.05 -14.13
CA ARG A 476 -35.89 -10.92 -15.10
C ARG A 476 -35.42 -10.21 -16.37
N GLN A 477 -34.70 -9.11 -16.26
CA GLN A 477 -34.13 -8.36 -17.38
C GLN A 477 -33.17 -9.23 -18.21
N LEU A 478 -32.25 -9.95 -17.54
CA LEU A 478 -31.36 -10.89 -18.20
C LEU A 478 -32.13 -11.91 -19.04
N ARG A 479 -33.19 -12.49 -18.48
CA ARG A 479 -34.06 -13.45 -19.17
C ARG A 479 -34.73 -12.86 -20.41
N GLU A 480 -35.29 -11.67 -20.29
CA GLU A 480 -35.95 -10.97 -21.41
C GLU A 480 -34.95 -10.60 -22.49
N ASN A 481 -33.75 -10.15 -22.16
CA ASN A 481 -32.73 -9.78 -23.12
C ASN A 481 -32.19 -11.00 -23.87
N LEU A 482 -31.91 -12.10 -23.19
CA LEU A 482 -31.49 -13.35 -23.83
C LEU A 482 -32.54 -13.87 -24.84
N MET A 483 -33.83 -13.76 -24.51
CA MET A 483 -34.91 -14.11 -25.43
C MET A 483 -34.90 -13.23 -26.70
N LYS A 484 -34.66 -11.92 -26.54
CA LYS A 484 -34.52 -10.97 -27.65
C LYS A 484 -33.31 -11.30 -28.56
N HIS A 485 -32.23 -11.78 -27.97
CA HIS A 485 -31.03 -12.23 -28.69
C HIS A 485 -31.14 -13.66 -29.24
N GLY A 486 -32.28 -14.35 -29.10
CA GLY A 486 -32.50 -15.69 -29.62
C GLY A 486 -31.74 -16.79 -28.86
N VAL A 487 -31.28 -16.54 -27.65
CA VAL A 487 -30.56 -17.53 -26.82
C VAL A 487 -31.57 -18.33 -26.00
N TYR A 488 -31.95 -19.50 -26.49
CA TYR A 488 -32.92 -20.39 -25.86
C TYR A 488 -32.30 -21.63 -25.22
N ASN A 489 -31.00 -21.89 -25.48
CA ASN A 489 -30.32 -23.10 -25.03
C ASN A 489 -29.75 -22.96 -23.61
N THR A 490 -29.72 -21.74 -23.06
CA THR A 490 -29.24 -21.48 -21.69
C THR A 490 -30.41 -21.46 -20.71
N ARG A 491 -30.37 -22.34 -19.73
CA ARG A 491 -31.32 -22.34 -18.62
C ARG A 491 -30.84 -21.40 -17.52
N LEU A 492 -31.55 -20.30 -17.26
CA LEU A 492 -31.29 -19.43 -16.11
C LEU A 492 -31.84 -20.06 -14.83
N LYS A 493 -31.08 -19.93 -13.74
CA LYS A 493 -31.46 -20.43 -12.42
C LYS A 493 -31.13 -19.40 -11.34
N GLU A 494 -32.14 -19.09 -10.54
CA GLU A 494 -31.94 -18.35 -9.31
C GLU A 494 -31.13 -19.17 -8.33
N TYR A 495 -30.15 -18.54 -7.72
CA TYR A 495 -29.29 -19.17 -6.73
C TYR A 495 -29.32 -18.38 -5.42
N VAL A 496 -29.68 -19.06 -4.35
CA VAL A 496 -29.66 -18.51 -2.99
C VAL A 496 -28.62 -19.30 -2.21
N PRO A 497 -27.54 -18.64 -1.73
CA PRO A 497 -26.52 -19.30 -0.93
C PRO A 497 -27.11 -19.87 0.37
N ARG A 498 -26.69 -21.08 0.75
CA ARG A 498 -27.14 -21.73 1.99
C ARG A 498 -26.09 -21.75 3.09
N THR A 499 -24.84 -21.47 2.73
CA THR A 499 -23.67 -21.46 3.62
C THR A 499 -23.01 -20.08 3.58
N LYS A 500 -22.17 -19.78 4.58
CA LYS A 500 -21.38 -18.55 4.60
C LYS A 500 -20.43 -18.49 3.40
N LYS A 501 -20.14 -17.30 2.92
CA LYS A 501 -19.23 -17.05 1.78
C LYS A 501 -17.88 -17.75 1.97
N GLU A 502 -17.25 -17.55 3.13
CA GLU A 502 -15.95 -18.18 3.44
C GLU A 502 -15.99 -19.71 3.35
N ASP A 503 -17.03 -20.34 3.91
CA ASP A 503 -17.18 -21.80 3.91
C ASP A 503 -17.40 -22.34 2.48
N ARG A 504 -18.06 -21.57 1.61
CA ARG A 504 -18.24 -21.93 0.19
C ARG A 504 -16.90 -21.90 -0.55
N ILE A 505 -16.14 -20.82 -0.39
CA ILE A 505 -14.85 -20.65 -1.07
C ILE A 505 -13.88 -21.77 -0.67
N LYS A 506 -13.83 -22.14 0.62
CA LYS A 506 -13.00 -23.24 1.13
C LYS A 506 -13.28 -24.59 0.44
N THR A 507 -14.49 -24.81 -0.08
CA THR A 507 -14.80 -26.05 -0.82
C THR A 507 -14.03 -26.21 -2.13
N LEU A 508 -13.39 -25.15 -2.62
CA LEU A 508 -12.57 -25.18 -3.84
C LEU A 508 -11.18 -25.79 -3.59
N GLU A 509 -10.64 -25.66 -2.39
CA GLU A 509 -9.28 -26.12 -2.06
C GLU A 509 -9.04 -27.60 -2.45
N PRO A 510 -9.84 -28.58 -1.99
CA PRO A 510 -9.60 -29.97 -2.34
C PRO A 510 -9.80 -30.27 -3.82
N LEU A 511 -10.54 -29.44 -4.56
CA LEU A 511 -10.70 -29.58 -6.01
C LEU A 511 -9.46 -29.10 -6.77
N PHE A 512 -8.81 -28.05 -6.30
CA PHE A 512 -7.52 -27.62 -6.82
C PHE A 512 -6.42 -28.64 -6.49
N GLU A 513 -6.31 -29.04 -5.20
CA GLU A 513 -5.31 -30.01 -4.75
C GLU A 513 -5.36 -31.32 -5.55
N THR A 514 -6.55 -31.82 -5.82
CA THR A 514 -6.74 -33.07 -6.58
C THR A 514 -6.71 -32.89 -8.10
N GLY A 515 -6.57 -31.65 -8.61
CA GLY A 515 -6.56 -31.33 -10.05
C GLY A 515 -7.91 -31.44 -10.74
N TYR A 516 -9.01 -31.57 -9.98
CA TYR A 516 -10.37 -31.57 -10.52
C TYR A 516 -10.88 -30.16 -10.90
N LEU A 517 -10.22 -29.12 -10.43
CA LEU A 517 -10.48 -27.73 -10.82
C LEU A 517 -9.19 -27.10 -11.34
N ARG A 518 -9.27 -26.49 -12.52
CA ARG A 518 -8.12 -25.87 -13.17
C ARG A 518 -8.46 -24.49 -13.69
N ILE A 519 -7.49 -23.55 -13.64
CA ILE A 519 -7.62 -22.19 -14.16
C ILE A 519 -6.56 -21.91 -15.23
N LYS A 520 -6.79 -20.90 -16.08
CA LYS A 520 -5.75 -20.40 -16.99
C LYS A 520 -4.80 -19.48 -16.23
N LYS A 521 -3.52 -19.46 -16.64
CA LYS A 521 -2.52 -18.53 -16.05
C LYS A 521 -2.87 -17.05 -16.23
N ASN A 522 -3.66 -16.72 -17.25
CA ASN A 522 -4.12 -15.35 -17.51
C ASN A 522 -5.35 -14.93 -16.69
N HIS A 523 -6.00 -15.84 -15.92
CA HIS A 523 -7.08 -15.49 -14.99
C HIS A 523 -6.52 -14.84 -13.70
N ARG A 524 -5.79 -13.75 -13.86
CA ARG A 524 -4.96 -13.15 -12.80
C ARG A 524 -5.75 -12.64 -11.63
N LEU A 525 -6.86 -11.93 -11.89
CA LEU A 525 -7.70 -11.40 -10.82
C LEU A 525 -8.29 -12.53 -9.96
N LEU A 526 -8.73 -13.63 -10.58
CA LEU A 526 -9.18 -14.82 -9.86
C LEU A 526 -8.04 -15.44 -9.05
N LEU A 527 -6.86 -15.59 -9.66
CA LEU A 527 -5.68 -16.12 -8.98
C LEU A 527 -5.28 -15.25 -7.79
N GLU A 528 -5.26 -13.93 -7.96
CA GLU A 528 -4.94 -12.98 -6.90
C GLU A 528 -5.92 -13.09 -5.72
N GLN A 529 -7.22 -13.13 -6.01
CA GLN A 529 -8.25 -13.25 -4.98
C GLN A 529 -8.18 -14.61 -4.27
N LEU A 530 -7.88 -15.70 -4.97
CA LEU A 530 -7.65 -17.02 -4.34
C LEU A 530 -6.43 -16.99 -3.43
N LEU A 531 -5.29 -16.49 -3.91
CA LEU A 531 -4.04 -16.47 -3.14
C LEU A 531 -4.06 -15.51 -1.94
N THR A 532 -4.97 -14.56 -1.91
CA THR A 532 -5.13 -13.62 -0.79
C THR A 532 -6.26 -14.00 0.18
N PHE A 533 -7.07 -14.99 -0.17
CA PHE A 533 -8.19 -15.43 0.67
C PHE A 533 -7.69 -16.17 1.94
N PRO A 534 -8.26 -15.94 3.15
CA PRO A 534 -9.41 -15.06 3.45
C PRO A 534 -9.04 -13.60 3.78
N GLY A 535 -7.78 -13.23 3.77
CA GLY A 535 -7.29 -11.90 4.20
C GLY A 535 -7.34 -10.83 3.11
N GLY A 536 -7.75 -11.15 1.89
CA GLY A 536 -7.85 -10.22 0.76
C GLY A 536 -8.99 -9.22 0.92
N GLU A 537 -8.88 -8.08 0.22
CA GLU A 537 -9.92 -7.05 0.21
C GLU A 537 -11.16 -7.49 -0.60
N HIS A 538 -10.96 -8.36 -1.60
CA HIS A 538 -11.98 -8.86 -2.50
C HIS A 538 -11.87 -10.38 -2.66
N ASP A 539 -13.03 -11.06 -2.67
CA ASP A 539 -13.17 -12.51 -2.83
C ASP A 539 -14.39 -12.89 -3.69
N ASP A 540 -14.83 -11.95 -4.54
CA ASP A 540 -16.06 -12.08 -5.32
C ASP A 540 -15.93 -13.13 -6.44
N LEU A 541 -14.78 -13.20 -7.13
CA LEU A 541 -14.52 -14.26 -8.14
C LEU A 541 -14.38 -15.66 -7.52
N PRO A 542 -13.65 -15.88 -6.42
CA PRO A 542 -13.67 -17.14 -5.69
C PRO A 542 -15.07 -17.58 -5.26
N ASP A 543 -15.92 -16.64 -4.82
CA ASP A 543 -17.29 -16.94 -4.41
C ASP A 543 -18.18 -17.31 -5.61
N ALA A 544 -18.09 -16.55 -6.72
CA ALA A 544 -18.76 -16.88 -7.96
C ALA A 544 -18.31 -18.26 -8.48
N LEU A 545 -17.01 -18.57 -8.38
CA LEU A 545 -16.46 -19.88 -8.77
C LEU A 545 -17.03 -21.01 -7.90
N ALA A 546 -17.04 -20.85 -6.58
CA ALA A 546 -17.58 -21.84 -5.66
C ALA A 546 -19.08 -22.10 -5.91
N SER A 547 -19.83 -21.03 -6.14
CA SER A 547 -21.26 -21.13 -6.48
C SER A 547 -21.49 -21.79 -7.83
N CYS A 548 -20.65 -21.51 -8.83
CA CYS A 548 -20.71 -22.16 -10.14
C CYS A 548 -20.35 -23.67 -10.06
N VAL A 549 -19.37 -24.04 -9.26
CA VAL A 549 -19.00 -25.44 -8.99
C VAL A 549 -20.15 -26.19 -8.31
N ASP A 550 -20.78 -25.60 -7.29
CA ASP A 550 -21.97 -26.19 -6.64
C ASP A 550 -23.13 -26.37 -7.63
N LEU A 551 -23.34 -25.39 -8.51
CA LEU A 551 -24.34 -25.47 -9.58
C LEU A 551 -24.04 -26.62 -10.55
N ALA A 552 -22.80 -26.78 -10.98
CA ALA A 552 -22.34 -27.85 -11.86
C ALA A 552 -22.45 -29.23 -11.19
N GLY A 553 -22.16 -29.35 -9.89
CA GLY A 553 -22.29 -30.59 -9.13
C GLY A 553 -23.71 -31.12 -9.01
N LYS A 554 -24.70 -30.22 -8.88
CA LYS A 554 -26.13 -30.56 -8.74
C LYS A 554 -26.77 -31.09 -10.03
N THR A 555 -26.09 -30.97 -11.17
CA THR A 555 -26.60 -31.43 -12.48
C THR A 555 -26.19 -32.85 -12.86
N ARG A 556 -25.53 -33.62 -11.98
CA ARG A 556 -25.27 -35.04 -12.25
C ARG A 556 -26.62 -35.76 -12.46
N LYS A 557 -26.87 -36.25 -13.69
CA LYS A 557 -27.96 -37.17 -13.94
C LYS A 557 -27.77 -38.39 -13.03
N ARG A 558 -28.73 -38.65 -12.13
CA ARG A 558 -28.84 -39.97 -11.49
C ARG A 558 -28.98 -41.01 -12.60
N THR A 559 -27.94 -41.74 -12.90
CA THR A 559 -28.04 -42.97 -13.70
C THR A 559 -28.84 -43.93 -12.84
N HIS A 560 -30.12 -44.11 -13.17
CA HIS A 560 -30.92 -45.18 -12.64
C HIS A 560 -30.34 -46.47 -13.22
N TYR A 561 -29.55 -47.16 -12.46
CA TYR A 561 -29.28 -48.56 -12.69
C TYR A 561 -30.62 -49.30 -12.55
N ARG A 562 -31.24 -49.70 -13.69
CA ARG A 562 -32.28 -50.71 -13.64
C ARG A 562 -31.62 -52.00 -13.13
N LYS A 563 -32.12 -52.53 -11.99
CA LYS A 563 -31.76 -53.89 -11.58
C LYS A 563 -32.03 -54.78 -12.79
N PRO A 564 -31.10 -55.72 -13.11
CA PRO A 564 -31.39 -56.74 -14.10
C PRO A 564 -32.65 -57.46 -13.66
N VAL A 565 -33.58 -57.66 -14.61
CA VAL A 565 -34.75 -58.48 -14.36
C VAL A 565 -34.27 -59.91 -14.29
N GLY A 566 -34.21 -60.49 -13.06
CA GLY A 566 -33.85 -61.90 -12.91
C GLY A 566 -32.92 -62.22 -11.73
N PHE A 567 -32.90 -61.42 -10.63
CA PHE A 567 -32.37 -61.86 -9.32
C PHE A 567 -33.30 -61.44 -8.20
#